data_4aa66dd02ad2401906fae52012062df3
#
_entry.id   4aa66dd02ad2401906fae52012062df3
#
_cell.length_a   1.000
_cell.length_b   1.000
_cell.length_c   1.000
_cell.angle_alpha   90.00
_cell.angle_beta   90.00
_cell.angle_gamma   90.00
#
_symmetry.space_group_name_H-M   'P 1'
#
loop_
_entity.id
_entity.type
_entity.pdbx_description
1 polymer ?
#
loop_
_entity_poly.entity_id
_entity_poly.type
_entity_poly.pdbx_seq_one_letter_code
_entity_poly.pdbx_strand_id
1 'polypeptide(L)'
;VEWLRVEAAGQRIAGETTAVADGMPGREVWRGVATGTGVARGRARILRHPSEGVRLVPGEILVAPSTDPGWTPLFLKAGGLVVETGGYLSHGAIVAREFALPAVVNLPGVLSALADGDEVEVNGLTGTVRLLARAEPAGR
;
A
#
# COMPACT_ATOMS: atom_id res chain seq x y z
N VAL A 1 10.55 -3.43 16.42
CA VAL A 1 10.57 -3.73 15.90
C VAL A 1 10.86 -4.15 15.80
N GLU A 2 10.95 -4.13 15.77
CA GLU A 2 11.21 -4.50 15.37
C GLU A 2 11.45 -4.42 14.95
N TRP A 3 11.84 -3.89 14.85
CA TRP A 3 12.03 -3.72 14.00
C TRP A 3 12.47 -3.73 14.06
N LEU A 4 12.69 -3.61 14.15
CA LEU A 4 12.96 -3.86 13.72
C LEU A 4 13.43 -4.41 13.68
N ARG A 5 13.68 -4.68 13.83
CA ARG A 5 14.01 -5.09 13.32
C ARG A 5 14.19 -5.08 12.81
N VAL A 6 14.24 -4.33 12.66
CA VAL A 6 14.27 -4.28 11.75
C VAL A 6 14.47 -3.95 11.55
N GLU A 7 14.74 -3.73 11.39
CA GLU A 7 14.87 -3.59 10.78
C GLU A 7 15.27 -3.66 10.64
N ALA A 8 15.82 -3.55 11.19
CA ALA A 8 16.16 -3.71 10.67
C ALA A 8 16.37 -3.99 10.48
N ALA A 9 16.78 -4.33 10.71
CA ALA A 9 16.81 -4.58 10.10
C ALA A 9 16.74 -4.47 9.82
N GLY A 10 17.03 -4.50 9.60
CA GLY A 10 16.91 -4.40 8.83
C GLY A 10 16.45 -4.36 8.31
N GLN A 11 17.00 -4.32 8.35
CA GLN A 11 16.40 -4.16 7.53
C GLN A 11 16.04 -4.88 6.58
N ARG A 12 15.57 -5.26 6.79
CA ARG A 12 14.92 -6.01 5.80
C ARG A 12 14.82 -5.27 4.54
N ILE A 13 14.78 -5.92 3.41
CA ILE A 13 14.69 -5.27 2.12
C ILE A 13 13.29 -4.73 1.94
N ALA A 14 13.20 -3.47 1.56
CA ALA A 14 11.91 -2.85 1.32
C ALA A 14 11.16 -3.58 0.22
N GLY A 15 9.88 -3.80 0.43
CA GLY A 15 9.05 -4.48 -0.53
C GLY A 15 9.19 -5.98 -0.54
N GLU A 16 10.11 -6.49 0.21
CA GLU A 16 10.26 -7.93 0.29
C GLU A 16 9.07 -8.54 1.01
N THR A 17 8.48 -9.57 0.41
CA THR A 17 7.36 -10.23 1.03
C THR A 17 7.84 -10.98 2.26
N THR A 18 7.22 -10.70 3.37
CA THR A 18 7.54 -11.39 4.61
C THR A 18 6.71 -12.65 4.67
N ALA A 19 7.34 -13.77 4.93
CA ALA A 19 6.62 -15.01 5.09
C ALA A 19 5.57 -14.82 6.16
N VAL A 20 4.55 -15.63 6.10
CA VAL A 20 3.41 -15.52 6.98
C VAL A 20 3.86 -15.30 8.41
N ALA A 21 3.60 -14.10 8.92
CA ALA A 21 4.13 -13.70 10.21
C ALA A 21 3.43 -14.41 11.36
N ASP A 22 2.17 -14.72 11.19
CA ASP A 22 1.38 -15.30 12.26
C ASP A 22 1.03 -16.76 12.03
N GLY A 23 1.64 -17.36 11.00
CA GLY A 23 1.36 -18.76 10.70
C GLY A 23 0.07 -19.00 9.94
N MET A 24 -0.60 -17.96 9.52
CA MET A 24 -1.86 -18.08 8.78
C MET A 24 -1.57 -18.19 7.29
N PRO A 25 -1.88 -19.34 6.67
CA PRO A 25 -1.60 -19.51 5.25
C PRO A 25 -2.25 -18.40 4.41
N GLY A 26 -1.53 -17.91 3.44
CA GLY A 26 -2.05 -16.91 2.53
C GLY A 26 -1.94 -15.48 3.03
N ARG A 27 -1.51 -15.28 4.25
CA ARG A 27 -1.31 -13.95 4.76
C ARG A 27 0.10 -13.49 4.47
N GLU A 28 0.22 -12.38 3.82
CA GLU A 28 1.51 -11.82 3.44
C GLU A 28 1.59 -10.39 3.93
N VAL A 29 2.81 -9.97 4.26
CA VAL A 29 3.06 -8.63 4.76
C VAL A 29 4.24 -8.06 3.97
N TRP A 30 4.05 -6.87 3.43
CA TRP A 30 5.12 -6.13 2.77
C TRP A 30 5.50 -4.96 3.62
N ARG A 31 6.79 -4.64 3.65
CA ARG A 31 7.29 -3.53 4.45
C ARG A 31 7.91 -2.49 3.55
N GLY A 32 7.45 -1.26 3.71
CA GLY A 32 7.97 -0.13 2.99
C GLY A 32 8.29 1.01 3.94
N VAL A 33 8.15 2.22 3.45
CA VAL A 33 8.44 3.41 4.24
C VAL A 33 7.15 3.91 4.87
N ALA A 34 7.18 4.05 6.19
CA ALA A 34 6.05 4.57 6.94
C ALA A 34 5.91 6.07 6.69
N THR A 35 4.71 6.51 6.40
CA THR A 35 4.44 7.93 6.19
C THR A 35 4.05 8.64 7.47
N GLY A 36 3.71 7.88 8.51
CA GLY A 36 3.26 8.46 9.77
C GLY A 36 1.78 8.72 9.82
N THR A 37 1.04 8.18 8.86
CA THR A 37 -0.40 8.35 8.79
C THR A 37 -1.09 7.19 9.52
N GLY A 38 -2.37 7.05 9.39
CA GLY A 38 -3.11 6.05 10.14
C GLY A 38 -3.13 4.68 9.52
N VAL A 39 -4.19 3.94 9.83
CA VAL A 39 -4.40 2.58 9.34
C VAL A 39 -5.70 2.54 8.57
N ALA A 40 -5.70 1.84 7.43
CA ALA A 40 -6.90 1.68 6.63
C ALA A 40 -6.99 0.26 6.11
N ARG A 41 -8.21 -0.21 5.93
CA ARG A 41 -8.48 -1.50 5.31
C ARG A 41 -9.42 -1.29 4.16
N GLY A 42 -9.25 -2.04 3.12
CA GLY A 42 -10.12 -1.95 1.97
C GLY A 42 -9.64 -2.82 0.85
N ARG A 43 -10.36 -2.75 -0.25
CA ARG A 43 -9.98 -3.51 -1.43
C ARG A 43 -8.96 -2.75 -2.24
N ALA A 44 -7.96 -3.46 -2.70
CA ALA A 44 -6.91 -2.87 -3.51
C ALA A 44 -7.44 -2.58 -4.92
N ARG A 45 -7.08 -1.43 -5.44
CA ARG A 45 -7.35 -1.09 -6.83
C ARG A 45 -6.05 -0.64 -7.44
N ILE A 46 -5.55 -1.41 -8.40
CA ILE A 46 -4.26 -1.15 -9.00
C ILE A 46 -4.46 -0.27 -10.21
N LEU A 47 -3.89 0.91 -10.17
CA LEU A 47 -3.95 1.86 -11.27
C LEU A 47 -2.52 2.21 -11.65
N ARG A 48 -2.25 2.18 -12.95
CA ARG A 48 -0.92 2.49 -13.43
C ARG A 48 -0.83 3.90 -14.00
N HIS A 49 -1.97 4.55 -14.15
CA HIS A 49 -2.02 5.89 -14.72
C HIS A 49 -3.21 6.63 -14.12
N PRO A 50 -3.08 7.95 -13.86
CA PRO A 50 -4.20 8.67 -13.25
C PRO A 50 -5.44 8.74 -14.12
N SER A 51 -5.31 8.54 -15.44
CA SER A 51 -6.48 8.53 -16.30
C SER A 51 -7.41 7.36 -15.99
N GLU A 52 -6.93 6.37 -15.26
CA GLU A 52 -7.76 5.23 -14.87
C GLU A 52 -8.56 5.51 -13.59
N GLY A 53 -8.54 6.74 -13.10
CA GLY A 53 -9.16 7.07 -11.83
C GLY A 53 -10.64 6.74 -11.74
N VAL A 54 -11.33 6.65 -12.87
CA VAL A 54 -12.75 6.31 -12.86
C VAL A 54 -12.97 4.90 -12.29
N ARG A 55 -11.95 4.04 -12.36
CA ARG A 55 -12.04 2.69 -11.82
C ARG A 55 -11.94 2.65 -10.30
N LEU A 56 -11.46 3.72 -9.69
CA LEU A 56 -11.27 3.75 -8.24
C LEU A 56 -12.60 4.08 -7.56
N VAL A 57 -13.08 3.15 -6.76
CA VAL A 57 -14.31 3.35 -6.00
C VAL A 57 -13.93 4.01 -4.68
N PRO A 58 -14.70 5.01 -4.22
CA PRO A 58 -14.36 5.68 -2.97
C PRO A 58 -14.16 4.68 -1.83
N GLY A 59 -13.08 4.87 -1.09
CA GLY A 59 -12.73 4.00 0.03
C GLY A 59 -11.79 2.86 -0.32
N GLU A 60 -11.57 2.60 -1.61
CA GLU A 60 -10.62 1.56 -1.98
C GLU A 60 -9.19 2.01 -1.70
N ILE A 61 -8.31 1.03 -1.58
CA ILE A 61 -6.88 1.29 -1.39
C ILE A 61 -6.26 1.45 -2.77
N LEU A 62 -5.74 2.63 -3.04
CA LEU A 62 -5.09 2.92 -4.32
C LEU A 62 -3.68 2.34 -4.31
N VAL A 63 -3.38 1.49 -5.28
CA VAL A 63 -2.06 0.89 -5.44
C VAL A 63 -1.49 1.39 -6.76
N ALA A 64 -0.37 2.11 -6.71
CA ALA A 64 0.18 2.77 -7.87
C ALA A 64 1.69 2.58 -7.95
N PRO A 65 2.25 2.62 -9.18
CA PRO A 65 3.71 2.48 -9.33
C PRO A 65 4.47 3.68 -8.79
N SER A 66 3.93 4.86 -9.01
CA SER A 66 4.49 6.11 -8.51
C SER A 66 3.38 7.14 -8.64
N THR A 67 3.55 8.29 -8.03
CA THR A 67 2.54 9.33 -8.13
C THR A 67 3.19 10.67 -8.43
N ASP A 68 2.40 11.58 -8.97
CA ASP A 68 2.78 12.96 -9.21
C ASP A 68 1.51 13.79 -9.05
N PRO A 69 1.60 15.12 -9.24
CA PRO A 69 0.42 15.94 -8.99
C PRO A 69 -0.83 15.56 -9.78
N GLY A 70 -0.67 14.88 -10.92
CA GLY A 70 -1.82 14.42 -11.68
C GLY A 70 -2.66 13.38 -10.95
N TRP A 71 -2.09 12.73 -9.94
CA TRP A 71 -2.80 11.72 -9.16
C TRP A 71 -3.59 12.31 -8.01
N THR A 72 -3.38 13.58 -7.70
CA THR A 72 -3.95 14.18 -6.49
C THR A 72 -5.47 14.01 -6.38
N PRO A 73 -6.25 14.18 -7.45
CA PRO A 73 -7.69 14.01 -7.31
C PRO A 73 -8.08 12.60 -6.85
N LEU A 74 -7.29 11.58 -7.19
CA LEU A 74 -7.59 10.22 -6.78
C LEU A 74 -7.39 10.04 -5.29
N PHE A 75 -6.47 10.80 -4.69
CA PHE A 75 -6.22 10.68 -3.26
C PHE A 75 -7.45 11.10 -2.46
N LEU A 76 -8.30 11.95 -3.02
CA LEU A 76 -9.51 12.36 -2.33
C LEU A 76 -10.54 11.25 -2.25
N LYS A 77 -10.48 10.29 -3.17
CA LYS A 77 -11.39 9.15 -3.19
C LYS A 77 -10.83 7.97 -2.41
N ALA A 78 -9.53 7.84 -2.34
CA ALA A 78 -8.90 6.65 -1.79
C ALA A 78 -9.08 6.58 -0.28
N GLY A 79 -9.21 5.36 0.22
CA GLY A 79 -9.20 5.12 1.65
C GLY A 79 -7.81 4.89 2.19
N GLY A 80 -6.87 4.58 1.32
CA GLY A 80 -5.48 4.39 1.67
C GLY A 80 -4.65 4.37 0.40
N LEU A 81 -3.32 4.41 0.56
CA LEU A 81 -2.42 4.53 -0.57
C LEU A 81 -1.24 3.59 -0.42
N VAL A 82 -0.93 2.87 -1.48
CA VAL A 82 0.25 2.01 -1.57
C VAL A 82 0.98 2.40 -2.83
N VAL A 83 2.24 2.83 -2.69
CA VAL A 83 3.03 3.27 -3.83
C VAL A 83 4.29 2.43 -3.90
N GLU A 84 4.55 1.87 -5.08
CA GLU A 84 5.67 0.96 -5.25
C GLU A 84 7.01 1.64 -5.04
N THR A 85 7.13 2.90 -5.49
CA THR A 85 8.38 3.64 -5.37
C THR A 85 8.19 4.87 -4.49
N GLY A 86 9.30 5.48 -4.12
CA GLY A 86 9.27 6.72 -3.38
C GLY A 86 9.84 6.58 -1.99
N GLY A 87 10.19 7.70 -1.40
CA GLY A 87 10.72 7.72 -0.06
C GLY A 87 9.86 8.58 0.85
N TYR A 88 10.39 8.87 2.02
CA TYR A 88 9.65 9.60 3.03
C TYR A 88 9.22 11.00 2.52
N LEU A 89 10.00 11.59 1.63
CA LEU A 89 9.71 12.91 1.10
C LEU A 89 9.20 12.86 -0.34
N SER A 90 8.77 11.70 -0.81
CA SER A 90 8.20 11.60 -2.15
C SER A 90 6.85 12.30 -2.21
N HIS A 91 6.39 12.59 -3.42
CA HIS A 91 5.11 13.24 -3.62
C HIS A 91 3.99 12.49 -2.90
N GLY A 92 3.94 11.17 -3.08
CA GLY A 92 2.87 10.39 -2.48
C GLY A 92 2.89 10.46 -0.96
N ALA A 93 4.09 10.40 -0.36
CA ALA A 93 4.20 10.44 1.08
C ALA A 93 3.80 11.82 1.61
N ILE A 94 4.24 12.87 0.94
CA ILE A 94 3.93 14.22 1.39
C ILE A 94 2.43 14.49 1.33
N VAL A 95 1.80 14.14 0.21
CA VAL A 95 0.38 14.40 0.05
C VAL A 95 -0.45 13.52 0.99
N ALA A 96 -0.02 12.29 1.20
CA ALA A 96 -0.72 11.41 2.13
C ALA A 96 -0.74 12.03 3.53
N ARG A 97 0.38 12.60 3.95
CA ARG A 97 0.43 13.26 5.26
C ARG A 97 -0.48 14.47 5.31
N GLU A 98 -0.54 15.24 4.22
CA GLU A 98 -1.42 16.40 4.18
C GLU A 98 -2.88 16.03 4.27
N PHE A 99 -3.25 14.92 3.65
CA PHE A 99 -4.65 14.47 3.63
C PHE A 99 -4.97 13.52 4.78
N ALA A 100 -4.00 13.23 5.63
CA ALA A 100 -4.15 12.25 6.70
C ALA A 100 -4.59 10.90 6.12
N LEU A 101 -4.06 10.55 4.97
CA LEU A 101 -4.42 9.34 4.24
C LEU A 101 -3.45 8.24 4.64
N PRO A 102 -3.92 7.12 5.20
CA PRO A 102 -3.02 6.01 5.52
C PRO A 102 -2.28 5.56 4.27
N ALA A 103 -0.95 5.48 4.38
CA ALA A 103 -0.15 5.22 3.19
C ALA A 103 1.17 4.57 3.55
N VAL A 104 1.66 3.74 2.62
CA VAL A 104 2.98 3.15 2.69
C VAL A 104 3.58 3.28 1.31
N VAL A 105 4.83 3.71 1.24
CA VAL A 105 5.53 3.87 -0.03
C VAL A 105 6.78 3.00 -0.04
N ASN A 106 7.38 2.84 -1.21
CA ASN A 106 8.61 2.09 -1.41
C ASN A 106 8.42 0.59 -1.14
N LEU A 107 7.56 -0.02 -1.94
CA LEU A 107 7.27 -1.45 -1.85
C LEU A 107 7.54 -2.08 -3.22
N PRO A 108 8.81 -2.27 -3.59
CA PRO A 108 9.11 -2.84 -4.90
C PRO A 108 8.41 -4.17 -5.11
N GLY A 109 7.78 -4.33 -6.26
CA GLY A 109 7.09 -5.57 -6.60
C GLY A 109 5.65 -5.65 -6.13
N VAL A 110 5.16 -4.66 -5.40
CA VAL A 110 3.81 -4.76 -4.85
C VAL A 110 2.75 -4.78 -5.95
N LEU A 111 3.00 -4.12 -7.08
CA LEU A 111 2.02 -4.12 -8.17
C LEU A 111 1.82 -5.51 -8.74
N SER A 112 2.87 -6.33 -8.74
CA SER A 112 2.75 -7.71 -9.23
C SER A 112 2.20 -8.64 -8.16
N ALA A 113 2.34 -8.27 -6.91
CA ALA A 113 1.97 -9.14 -5.81
C ALA A 113 0.50 -9.01 -5.43
N LEU A 114 -0.11 -7.87 -5.70
CA LEU A 114 -1.51 -7.63 -5.39
C LEU A 114 -2.34 -7.65 -6.65
N ALA A 115 -3.62 -7.96 -6.50
CA ALA A 115 -4.57 -7.94 -7.59
C ALA A 115 -5.76 -7.08 -7.19
N ASP A 116 -6.46 -6.55 -8.20
CA ASP A 116 -7.66 -5.77 -7.94
C ASP A 116 -8.63 -6.59 -7.09
N GLY A 117 -9.14 -5.95 -6.06
CA GLY A 117 -10.11 -6.59 -5.18
C GLY A 117 -9.52 -7.32 -4.00
N ASP A 118 -8.20 -7.52 -3.96
CA ASP A 118 -7.58 -8.12 -2.78
C ASP A 118 -7.86 -7.22 -1.59
N GLU A 119 -8.21 -7.83 -0.46
CA GLU A 119 -8.44 -7.04 0.74
C GLU A 119 -7.14 -6.88 1.49
N VAL A 120 -6.79 -5.63 1.79
CA VAL A 120 -5.50 -5.32 2.40
C VAL A 120 -5.66 -4.35 3.55
N GLU A 121 -4.69 -4.37 4.44
CA GLU A 121 -4.58 -3.39 5.51
C GLU A 121 -3.32 -2.58 5.27
N VAL A 122 -3.48 -1.27 5.22
CA VAL A 122 -2.37 -0.35 5.03
C VAL A 122 -2.11 0.33 6.36
N ASN A 123 -0.93 0.14 6.90
CA ASN A 123 -0.57 0.74 8.19
C ASN A 123 0.53 1.76 7.96
N GLY A 124 0.13 3.03 7.88
CA GLY A 124 1.07 4.11 7.65
C GLY A 124 1.92 4.44 8.86
N LEU A 125 1.57 3.90 10.03
CA LEU A 125 2.36 4.13 11.24
C LEU A 125 3.56 3.21 11.29
N THR A 126 3.40 1.98 10.82
CA THR A 126 4.48 1.00 10.85
C THR A 126 5.15 0.81 9.50
N GLY A 127 4.50 1.27 8.41
CA GLY A 127 5.03 1.08 7.07
C GLY A 127 4.77 -0.30 6.51
N THR A 128 3.68 -0.93 6.90
CA THR A 128 3.36 -2.27 6.44
C THR A 128 2.07 -2.31 5.65
N VAL A 129 2.02 -3.24 4.69
CA VAL A 129 0.81 -3.59 3.96
C VAL A 129 0.59 -5.07 4.16
N ARG A 130 -0.58 -5.43 4.65
CA ARG A 130 -0.89 -6.81 4.96
C ARG A 130 -2.02 -7.29 4.07
N LEU A 131 -1.85 -8.46 3.46
CA LEU A 131 -2.90 -9.09 2.68
C LEU A 131 -3.85 -9.79 3.63
N LEU A 132 -5.11 -9.39 3.62
CA LEU A 132 -6.13 -9.99 4.50
C LEU A 132 -6.88 -11.09 3.79
N ALA A 133 -7.20 -10.91 2.51
CA ALA A 133 -7.91 -11.91 1.75
C ALA A 133 -7.69 -11.65 0.27
N ARG A 134 -7.55 -12.73 -0.50
CA ARG A 134 -7.42 -12.61 -1.95
C ARG A 134 -8.77 -12.32 -2.55
N ALA A 135 -8.75 -11.59 -3.67
CA ALA A 135 -9.96 -11.32 -4.41
C ALA A 135 -10.56 -12.63 -4.89
N GLU A 136 -11.88 -12.63 -5.01
CA GLU A 136 -12.54 -13.78 -5.58
C GLU A 136 -12.13 -13.91 -7.03
N PRO A 137 -11.85 -15.13 -7.49
CA PRO A 137 -11.49 -15.29 -8.90
C PRO A 137 -12.58 -14.76 -9.80
N ALA A 138 -12.17 -14.29 -10.98
CA ALA A 138 -13.11 -13.81 -11.97
C ALA A 138 -14.09 -14.92 -12.35
N GLY A 139 -15.22 -14.53 -12.82
CA GLY A 139 -16.24 -15.49 -13.19
C GLY A 139 -17.22 -15.76 -12.10
N ARG A 140 -16.96 -15.14 -11.00
CA ARG A 140 -17.77 -15.33 -9.88
C ARG A 140 -18.69 -14.29 -9.72
#